data_82dce45ac61a128ddc1589a28e0433fd
#
_entry.id   82dce45ac61a128ddc1589a28e0433fd
#
_cell.length_a   1.000
_cell.length_b   1.000
_cell.length_c   1.000
_cell.angle_alpha   90.00
_cell.angle_beta   90.00
_cell.angle_gamma   90.00
#
_symmetry.space_group_name_H-M   'P 1'
#
loop_
_entity.id
_entity.type
_entity.pdbx_description
1 polymer ?
#
loop_
_entity_poly.entity_id
_entity_poly.type
_entity_poly.pdbx_seq_one_letter_code
_entity_poly.pdbx_strand_id
1 'polypeptide(L)'
;MPAVTKFIDGTGPVFKGGLFPFLFITIACGAISGFHALVSSGTTPKLVDNEVDTRAIGYGGMLMESMVGIMAMICATILDPGMYFAINAPAALLGTTPETAAAAIQKLGFVITPDALTTLAQQVGESSIISRTGGAPTFAIGMAHILSSIFGSTAMMGFWYHFAILFEALFILTAVDAGTRACRFMVQDTIGIVVPSVRGSTNLGVHLLATLIAVAAWGFFV
;
A
#
# COMPACT_ATOMS: atom_id res chain seq x y z
N MET A 1 -6.40 11.31 14.39
CA MET A 1 -7.40 11.68 13.36
C MET A 1 -8.80 11.43 13.88
N PRO A 2 -9.80 12.33 13.64
CA PRO A 2 -11.19 12.03 13.93
C PRO A 2 -11.71 10.96 12.99
N ALA A 3 -12.71 10.19 13.44
CA ALA A 3 -13.31 9.11 12.65
C ALA A 3 -13.99 9.63 11.36
N VAL A 4 -14.52 10.84 11.40
CA VAL A 4 -15.12 11.53 10.24
C VAL A 4 -14.57 12.95 10.20
N THR A 5 -14.06 13.36 9.05
CA THR A 5 -13.59 14.72 8.81
C THR A 5 -14.70 15.58 8.19
N LYS A 6 -14.49 16.88 8.11
CA LYS A 6 -15.40 17.80 7.41
C LYS A 6 -15.46 17.62 5.90
N PHE A 7 -14.57 16.81 5.33
CA PHE A 7 -14.40 16.64 3.87
C PHE A 7 -15.32 15.57 3.24
N ILE A 8 -16.46 15.31 3.87
CA ILE A 8 -17.47 14.37 3.32
C ILE A 8 -18.11 14.86 2.01
N ASP A 9 -17.98 16.15 1.73
CA ASP A 9 -18.49 16.81 0.52
C ASP A 9 -17.55 16.68 -0.69
N GLY A 10 -16.39 16.07 -0.52
CA GLY A 10 -15.42 15.87 -1.60
C GLY A 10 -14.38 16.99 -1.75
N THR A 11 -14.34 17.94 -0.83
CA THR A 11 -13.33 19.03 -0.82
C THR A 11 -12.01 18.62 -0.18
N GLY A 12 -11.85 17.34 0.12
CA GLY A 12 -10.67 16.82 0.81
C GLY A 12 -9.36 17.02 0.06
N PRO A 13 -8.25 17.28 0.78
CA PRO A 13 -6.96 17.60 0.18
C PRO A 13 -6.27 16.38 -0.41
N VAL A 14 -6.59 15.17 0.03
CA VAL A 14 -5.94 13.93 -0.43
C VAL A 14 -6.65 13.38 -1.66
N PHE A 15 -7.97 13.34 -1.65
CA PHE A 15 -8.79 12.86 -2.75
C PHE A 15 -9.92 13.84 -3.05
N LYS A 16 -10.15 14.07 -4.34
CA LYS A 16 -11.26 14.87 -4.83
C LYS A 16 -12.45 13.97 -5.16
N GLY A 17 -13.62 14.29 -4.68
CA GLY A 17 -14.85 13.54 -4.95
C GLY A 17 -15.68 13.28 -3.71
N GLY A 18 -16.97 13.10 -3.90
CA GLY A 18 -17.90 12.84 -2.80
C GLY A 18 -17.60 11.52 -2.07
N LEU A 19 -18.01 11.45 -0.80
CA LEU A 19 -17.85 10.25 0.02
C LEU A 19 -18.34 8.99 -0.70
N PHE A 20 -19.47 9.09 -1.37
CA PHE A 20 -19.96 8.05 -2.30
C PHE A 20 -19.85 8.58 -3.74
N PRO A 21 -19.33 7.85 -4.71
CA PRO A 21 -18.93 6.42 -4.65
C PRO A 21 -17.47 6.18 -4.19
N PHE A 22 -16.68 7.23 -3.93
CA PHE A 22 -15.24 7.08 -3.73
C PHE A 22 -14.88 6.16 -2.54
N LEU A 23 -15.49 6.38 -1.37
CA LEU A 23 -15.28 5.53 -0.19
C LEU A 23 -15.69 4.08 -0.48
N PHE A 24 -16.81 3.89 -1.18
CA PHE A 24 -17.26 2.56 -1.59
C PHE A 24 -16.23 1.87 -2.48
N ILE A 25 -15.68 2.56 -3.49
CA ILE A 25 -14.67 2.00 -4.40
C ILE A 25 -13.41 1.61 -3.62
N THR A 26 -12.95 2.45 -2.69
CA THR A 26 -11.74 2.20 -1.88
C THR A 26 -11.92 0.99 -0.97
N ILE A 27 -13.05 0.87 -0.28
CA ILE A 27 -13.37 -0.27 0.58
C ILE A 27 -13.60 -1.53 -0.26
N ALA A 28 -14.32 -1.42 -1.37
CA ALA A 28 -14.63 -2.54 -2.25
C ALA A 28 -13.37 -3.13 -2.89
N CYS A 29 -12.36 -2.32 -3.19
CA CYS A 29 -11.07 -2.81 -3.68
C CYS A 29 -10.45 -3.83 -2.72
N GLY A 30 -10.48 -3.58 -1.41
CA GLY A 30 -9.98 -4.53 -0.41
C GLY A 30 -10.91 -5.71 -0.16
N ALA A 31 -12.24 -5.50 -0.20
CA ALA A 31 -13.23 -6.51 0.19
C ALA A 31 -13.60 -7.50 -0.93
N ILE A 32 -13.69 -7.02 -2.17
CA ILE A 32 -14.19 -7.80 -3.34
C ILE A 32 -13.26 -7.67 -4.56
N SER A 33 -11.98 -7.42 -4.35
CA SER A 33 -10.99 -7.33 -5.41
C SER A 33 -10.95 -8.62 -6.24
N GLY A 34 -11.10 -8.50 -7.55
CA GLY A 34 -10.93 -9.62 -8.47
C GLY A 34 -9.52 -10.22 -8.47
N PHE A 35 -8.52 -9.46 -8.07
CA PHE A 35 -7.15 -9.91 -7.94
C PHE A 35 -7.01 -11.05 -6.92
N HIS A 36 -7.55 -10.90 -5.73
CA HIS A 36 -7.51 -11.94 -4.70
C HIS A 36 -8.29 -13.20 -5.12
N ALA A 37 -9.41 -13.03 -5.82
CA ALA A 37 -10.16 -14.15 -6.40
C ALA A 37 -9.34 -14.90 -7.45
N LEU A 38 -8.62 -14.19 -8.34
CA LEU A 38 -7.73 -14.79 -9.34
C LEU A 38 -6.56 -15.54 -8.70
N VAL A 39 -5.93 -14.98 -7.68
CA VAL A 39 -4.80 -15.62 -6.98
C VAL A 39 -5.28 -16.86 -6.25
N SER A 40 -6.37 -16.78 -5.49
CA SER A 40 -6.87 -17.88 -4.67
C SER A 40 -7.43 -19.03 -5.49
N SER A 41 -8.02 -18.78 -6.67
CA SER A 41 -8.62 -19.82 -7.52
C SER A 41 -7.68 -20.31 -8.63
N GLY A 42 -6.83 -19.45 -9.17
CA GLY A 42 -6.05 -19.72 -10.37
C GLY A 42 -4.57 -20.03 -10.10
N THR A 43 -3.97 -19.45 -9.08
CA THR A 43 -2.53 -19.56 -8.82
C THR A 43 -2.22 -20.44 -7.61
N THR A 44 -2.82 -20.14 -6.46
CA THR A 44 -2.55 -20.83 -5.20
C THR A 44 -2.80 -22.34 -5.27
N PRO A 45 -3.92 -22.84 -5.84
CA PRO A 45 -4.17 -24.27 -5.95
C PRO A 45 -3.14 -25.02 -6.79
N LYS A 46 -2.46 -24.33 -7.71
CA LYS A 46 -1.38 -24.92 -8.55
C LYS A 46 -0.03 -24.97 -7.83
N LEU A 47 0.12 -24.29 -6.70
CA LEU A 47 1.37 -24.16 -5.95
C LEU A 47 1.33 -24.88 -4.61
N VAL A 48 0.15 -25.17 -4.08
CA VAL A 48 -0.02 -25.92 -2.82
C VAL A 48 0.21 -27.39 -3.09
N ASP A 49 1.19 -27.95 -2.40
CA ASP A 49 1.62 -29.34 -2.57
C ASP A 49 0.74 -30.32 -1.78
N ASN A 50 0.21 -29.87 -0.64
CA ASN A 50 -0.59 -30.70 0.24
C ASN A 50 -1.89 -29.99 0.65
N GLU A 51 -3.02 -30.69 0.58
CA GLU A 51 -4.33 -30.16 0.98
C GLU A 51 -4.39 -29.74 2.46
N VAL A 52 -3.61 -30.37 3.33
CA VAL A 52 -3.54 -30.02 4.75
C VAL A 52 -3.03 -28.58 4.96
N ASP A 53 -2.14 -28.12 4.08
CA ASP A 53 -1.53 -26.77 4.17
C ASP A 53 -2.49 -25.68 3.71
N THR A 54 -3.55 -26.01 2.99
CA THR A 54 -4.55 -25.06 2.47
C THR A 54 -5.14 -24.22 3.59
N ARG A 55 -5.40 -24.81 4.74
CA ARG A 55 -5.96 -24.10 5.90
C ARG A 55 -4.97 -23.11 6.49
N ALA A 56 -3.71 -23.50 6.65
CA ALA A 56 -2.67 -22.64 7.20
C ALA A 56 -2.35 -21.49 6.21
N ILE A 57 -2.22 -21.79 4.93
CA ILE A 57 -1.89 -20.81 3.89
C ILE A 57 -3.07 -19.84 3.68
N GLY A 58 -4.28 -20.34 3.44
CA GLY A 58 -5.43 -19.51 3.13
C GLY A 58 -5.93 -18.72 4.34
N TYR A 59 -6.29 -19.44 5.41
CA TYR A 59 -6.86 -18.81 6.60
C TYR A 59 -5.81 -18.06 7.42
N GLY A 60 -4.61 -18.62 7.55
CA GLY A 60 -3.50 -17.97 8.25
C GLY A 60 -3.08 -16.70 7.52
N GLY A 61 -2.95 -16.72 6.19
CA GLY A 61 -2.67 -15.54 5.38
C GLY A 61 -3.71 -14.45 5.54
N MET A 62 -5.00 -14.81 5.49
CA MET A 62 -6.11 -13.88 5.71
C MET A 62 -6.04 -13.19 7.09
N LEU A 63 -5.75 -13.94 8.15
CA LEU A 63 -5.62 -13.37 9.50
C LEU A 63 -4.43 -12.41 9.61
N MET A 64 -3.30 -12.75 9.01
CA MET A 64 -2.12 -11.90 9.00
C MET A 64 -2.39 -10.59 8.23
N GLU A 65 -3.03 -10.66 7.07
CA GLU A 65 -3.40 -9.48 6.29
C GLU A 65 -4.40 -8.58 7.03
N SER A 66 -5.40 -9.18 7.69
CA SER A 66 -6.36 -8.45 8.52
C SER A 66 -5.67 -7.71 9.66
N MET A 67 -4.67 -8.33 10.29
CA MET A 67 -3.87 -7.71 11.35
C MET A 67 -3.07 -6.50 10.83
N VAL A 68 -2.46 -6.62 9.64
CA VAL A 68 -1.76 -5.50 8.99
C VAL A 68 -2.73 -4.36 8.67
N GLY A 69 -3.94 -4.65 8.17
CA GLY A 69 -4.97 -3.65 7.92
C GLY A 69 -5.40 -2.90 9.18
N ILE A 70 -5.61 -3.60 10.29
CA ILE A 70 -5.91 -2.99 11.60
C ILE A 70 -4.74 -2.10 12.06
N MET A 71 -3.51 -2.58 11.95
CA MET A 71 -2.32 -1.79 12.29
C MET A 71 -2.21 -0.52 11.44
N ALA A 72 -2.49 -0.59 10.14
CA ALA A 72 -2.48 0.58 9.26
C ALA A 72 -3.50 1.64 9.70
N MET A 73 -4.71 1.22 10.11
CA MET A 73 -5.71 2.14 10.67
C MET A 73 -5.22 2.78 11.97
N ILE A 74 -4.65 2.00 12.88
CA ILE A 74 -4.10 2.53 14.14
C ILE A 74 -3.01 3.54 13.84
N CYS A 75 -2.05 3.23 12.96
CA CYS A 75 -0.97 4.13 12.58
C CYS A 75 -1.48 5.44 12.00
N ALA A 76 -2.49 5.40 11.15
CA ALA A 76 -3.09 6.61 10.59
C ALA A 76 -3.83 7.45 11.64
N THR A 77 -4.48 6.79 12.63
CA THR A 77 -5.31 7.48 13.62
C THR A 77 -4.51 8.14 14.74
N ILE A 78 -3.33 7.63 15.08
CA ILE A 78 -2.46 8.24 16.12
C ILE A 78 -1.78 9.51 15.66
N LEU A 79 -1.65 9.73 14.34
CA LEU A 79 -1.04 10.95 13.81
C LEU A 79 -1.95 12.16 14.04
N ASP A 80 -1.32 13.31 14.31
CA ASP A 80 -2.03 14.60 14.30
C ASP A 80 -2.64 14.83 12.92
N PRO A 81 -3.88 15.38 12.83
CA PRO A 81 -4.52 15.63 11.54
C PRO A 81 -3.70 16.51 10.60
N GLY A 82 -3.04 17.55 11.11
CA GLY A 82 -2.18 18.41 10.31
C GLY A 82 -1.00 17.63 9.73
N MET A 83 -0.38 16.78 10.52
CA MET A 83 0.71 15.91 10.09
C MET A 83 0.24 14.89 9.02
N TYR A 84 -0.89 14.23 9.25
CA TYR A 84 -1.46 13.31 8.28
C TYR A 84 -1.69 13.94 6.92
N PHE A 85 -2.29 15.15 6.88
CA PHE A 85 -2.51 15.85 5.62
C PHE A 85 -1.23 16.39 5.00
N ALA A 86 -0.23 16.78 5.80
CA ALA A 86 1.07 17.17 5.27
C ALA A 86 1.79 16.02 4.54
N ILE A 87 1.64 14.80 5.03
CA ILE A 87 2.22 13.61 4.39
C ILE A 87 1.45 13.22 3.13
N ASN A 88 0.11 13.22 3.18
CA ASN A 88 -0.73 12.58 2.17
C ASN A 88 -1.28 13.52 1.09
N ALA A 89 -1.33 14.83 1.32
CA ALA A 89 -1.81 15.76 0.30
C ALA A 89 -0.75 16.02 -0.78
N PRO A 90 -1.16 16.25 -2.04
CA PRO A 90 -0.22 16.42 -3.15
C PRO A 90 0.57 17.73 -3.04
N ALA A 91 1.80 17.71 -3.56
CA ALA A 91 2.70 18.86 -3.57
C ALA A 91 2.11 20.10 -4.29
N ALA A 92 1.26 19.89 -5.27
CA ALA A 92 0.54 20.98 -5.95
C ALA A 92 -0.34 21.82 -4.99
N LEU A 93 -0.80 21.21 -3.88
CA LEU A 93 -1.59 21.89 -2.85
C LEU A 93 -0.72 22.45 -1.73
N LEU A 94 0.28 21.67 -1.29
CA LEU A 94 1.08 21.99 -0.11
C LEU A 94 2.33 22.83 -0.41
N GLY A 95 2.81 22.79 -1.65
CA GLY A 95 4.17 23.22 -1.95
C GLY A 95 5.21 22.19 -1.53
N THR A 96 6.47 22.58 -1.58
CA THR A 96 7.62 21.68 -1.32
C THR A 96 8.39 22.02 -0.04
N THR A 97 8.05 23.14 0.61
CA THR A 97 8.74 23.59 1.84
C THR A 97 7.85 23.43 3.08
N PRO A 98 8.43 23.29 4.28
CA PRO A 98 7.68 23.18 5.52
C PRO A 98 6.75 24.38 5.76
N GLU A 99 7.18 25.59 5.39
CA GLU A 99 6.43 26.82 5.57
C GLU A 99 5.18 26.86 4.69
N THR A 100 5.35 26.51 3.39
CA THR A 100 4.22 26.49 2.46
C THR A 100 3.22 25.38 2.83
N ALA A 101 3.70 24.22 3.24
CA ALA A 101 2.88 23.12 3.69
C ALA A 101 2.09 23.49 4.95
N ALA A 102 2.73 24.07 5.95
CA ALA A 102 2.06 24.50 7.18
C ALA A 102 0.99 25.57 6.89
N ALA A 103 1.28 26.55 6.05
CA ALA A 103 0.31 27.56 5.64
C ALA A 103 -0.88 26.98 4.86
N ALA A 104 -0.65 26.00 4.00
CA ALA A 104 -1.71 25.31 3.27
C ALA A 104 -2.60 24.48 4.20
N ILE A 105 -2.01 23.74 5.14
CA ILE A 105 -2.71 22.95 6.15
C ILE A 105 -3.55 23.85 7.07
N GLN A 106 -3.03 25.02 7.45
CA GLN A 106 -3.77 25.98 8.24
C GLN A 106 -5.04 26.50 7.52
N LYS A 107 -4.96 26.73 6.20
CA LYS A 107 -6.14 27.07 5.38
C LYS A 107 -7.19 25.96 5.37
N LEU A 108 -6.77 24.70 5.52
CA LEU A 108 -7.66 23.55 5.66
C LEU A 108 -8.27 23.43 7.08
N GLY A 109 -7.87 24.31 8.01
CA GLY A 109 -8.39 24.35 9.37
C GLY A 109 -7.69 23.40 10.34
N PHE A 110 -6.48 22.95 10.02
CA PHE A 110 -5.64 22.17 10.91
C PHE A 110 -4.40 22.97 11.29
N VAL A 111 -3.83 22.69 12.45
CA VAL A 111 -2.66 23.40 12.96
C VAL A 111 -1.46 22.48 12.88
N ILE A 112 -0.42 22.93 12.19
CA ILE A 112 0.91 22.32 12.20
C ILE A 112 1.96 23.40 12.05
N THR A 113 3.10 23.24 12.69
CA THR A 113 4.22 24.17 12.58
C THR A 113 5.26 23.65 11.57
N PRO A 114 5.97 24.52 10.85
CA PRO A 114 7.08 24.13 10.01
C PRO A 114 8.15 23.31 10.76
N ASP A 115 8.44 23.70 12.01
CA ASP A 115 9.39 23.03 12.88
C ASP A 115 8.98 21.59 13.18
N ALA A 116 7.69 21.32 13.37
CA ALA A 116 7.20 19.96 13.60
C ALA A 116 7.44 19.06 12.37
N LEU A 117 7.25 19.59 11.16
CA LEU A 117 7.52 18.87 9.92
C LEU A 117 9.01 18.56 9.75
N THR A 118 9.84 19.56 10.03
CA THR A 118 11.30 19.45 9.94
C THR A 118 11.85 18.49 11.00
N THR A 119 11.38 18.59 12.23
CA THR A 119 11.79 17.72 13.34
C THR A 119 11.44 16.27 13.05
N LEU A 120 10.21 16.01 12.58
CA LEU A 120 9.82 14.63 12.23
C LEU A 120 10.65 14.09 11.07
N ALA A 121 10.90 14.88 10.03
CA ALA A 121 11.77 14.47 8.93
C ALA A 121 13.17 14.05 9.44
N GLN A 122 13.77 14.84 10.31
CA GLN A 122 15.06 14.52 10.94
C GLN A 122 14.99 13.26 11.81
N GLN A 123 13.95 13.08 12.61
CA GLN A 123 13.79 11.91 13.47
C GLN A 123 13.69 10.61 12.68
N VAL A 124 13.00 10.63 11.52
CA VAL A 124 12.90 9.46 10.65
C VAL A 124 14.07 9.31 9.68
N GLY A 125 15.00 10.28 9.64
CA GLY A 125 16.17 10.23 8.77
C GLY A 125 15.90 10.59 7.31
N GLU A 126 14.84 11.35 7.05
CA GLU A 126 14.42 11.75 5.71
C GLU A 126 14.69 13.25 5.45
N SER A 127 14.90 13.59 4.20
CA SER A 127 15.05 15.00 3.79
C SER A 127 13.74 15.77 3.90
N SER A 128 12.60 15.11 3.66
CA SER A 128 11.25 15.67 3.77
C SER A 128 10.23 14.54 3.90
N ILE A 129 9.17 14.81 4.65
CA ILE A 129 7.98 13.96 4.76
C ILE A 129 6.75 14.52 4.05
N ILE A 130 6.91 15.70 3.43
CA ILE A 130 5.81 16.43 2.78
C ILE A 130 5.45 15.76 1.46
N SER A 131 4.13 15.63 1.21
CA SER A 131 3.58 15.09 -0.04
C SER A 131 4.09 13.69 -0.41
N ARG A 132 4.39 12.87 0.59
CA ARG A 132 4.70 11.46 0.42
C ARG A 132 3.41 10.64 0.40
N THR A 133 2.69 10.73 -0.69
CA THR A 133 1.40 10.08 -0.87
C THR A 133 1.52 8.55 -0.95
N GLY A 134 0.39 7.85 -0.78
CA GLY A 134 0.33 6.41 -1.01
C GLY A 134 0.17 5.52 0.23
N GLY A 135 0.12 6.11 1.43
CA GLY A 135 -0.17 5.41 2.68
C GLY A 135 1.04 4.79 3.38
N ALA A 136 2.02 4.24 2.65
CA ALA A 136 3.21 3.60 3.22
C ALA A 136 4.00 4.53 4.17
N PRO A 137 4.28 5.81 3.85
CA PRO A 137 4.94 6.71 4.79
C PRO A 137 4.11 6.99 6.04
N THR A 138 2.78 7.10 5.90
CA THR A 138 1.87 7.27 7.05
C THR A 138 1.93 6.06 7.98
N PHE A 139 1.86 4.86 7.41
CA PHE A 139 2.01 3.61 8.16
C PHE A 139 3.36 3.55 8.86
N ALA A 140 4.45 3.84 8.15
CA ALA A 140 5.80 3.76 8.68
C ALA A 140 6.05 4.77 9.82
N ILE A 141 5.56 6.01 9.70
CA ILE A 141 5.66 7.02 10.75
C ILE A 141 4.85 6.58 11.98
N GLY A 142 3.62 6.10 11.77
CA GLY A 142 2.78 5.60 12.85
C GLY A 142 3.42 4.41 13.58
N MET A 143 3.95 3.45 12.86
CA MET A 143 4.69 2.32 13.42
C MET A 143 5.94 2.75 14.18
N ALA A 144 6.71 3.69 13.63
CA ALA A 144 7.88 4.22 14.29
C ALA A 144 7.53 4.90 15.62
N HIS A 145 6.44 5.65 15.67
CA HIS A 145 5.92 6.24 16.91
C HIS A 145 5.55 5.18 17.95
N ILE A 146 4.77 4.16 17.56
CA ILE A 146 4.34 3.09 18.47
C ILE A 146 5.56 2.33 19.00
N LEU A 147 6.43 1.87 18.11
CA LEU A 147 7.58 1.05 18.51
C LEU A 147 8.59 1.84 19.35
N SER A 148 8.84 3.10 18.99
CA SER A 148 9.69 3.98 19.79
C SER A 148 9.13 4.24 21.18
N SER A 149 7.81 4.33 21.34
CA SER A 149 7.18 4.50 22.67
C SER A 149 7.28 3.23 23.52
N ILE A 150 7.17 2.05 22.92
CA ILE A 150 7.28 0.77 23.62
C ILE A 150 8.73 0.50 24.05
N PHE A 151 9.68 0.73 23.15
CA PHE A 151 11.10 0.46 23.43
C PHE A 151 11.85 1.64 24.05
N GLY A 152 11.15 2.74 24.36
CA GLY A 152 11.65 3.84 25.18
C GLY A 152 12.76 4.70 24.54
N SER A 153 12.93 4.68 23.23
CA SER A 153 14.01 5.43 22.57
C SER A 153 13.55 6.16 21.31
N THR A 154 13.44 7.47 21.40
CA THR A 154 13.24 8.35 20.23
C THR A 154 14.42 8.28 19.25
N ALA A 155 15.62 7.92 19.71
CA ALA A 155 16.79 7.75 18.87
C ALA A 155 16.66 6.59 17.87
N MET A 156 15.76 5.63 18.12
CA MET A 156 15.48 4.52 17.22
C MET A 156 14.34 4.79 16.24
N MET A 157 13.76 5.98 16.24
CA MET A 157 12.62 6.28 15.38
C MET A 157 12.94 6.12 13.89
N GLY A 158 14.13 6.56 13.46
CA GLY A 158 14.59 6.35 12.09
C GLY A 158 14.76 4.86 11.73
N PHE A 159 15.27 4.05 12.65
CA PHE A 159 15.37 2.60 12.44
C PHE A 159 14.00 1.96 12.23
N TRP A 160 13.03 2.24 13.12
CA TRP A 160 11.68 1.68 13.02
C TRP A 160 10.92 2.18 11.80
N TYR A 161 11.14 3.44 11.41
CA TYR A 161 10.57 4.00 10.18
C TYR A 161 11.08 3.23 8.95
N HIS A 162 12.40 3.05 8.81
CA HIS A 162 12.96 2.34 7.66
C HIS A 162 12.61 0.85 7.67
N PHE A 163 12.52 0.23 8.84
CA PHE A 163 12.03 -1.13 8.97
C PHE A 163 10.59 -1.26 8.45
N ALA A 164 9.70 -0.34 8.82
CA ALA A 164 8.31 -0.35 8.35
C ALA A 164 8.18 -0.05 6.86
N ILE A 165 9.02 0.85 6.31
CA ILE A 165 9.07 1.10 4.85
C ILE A 165 9.52 -0.15 4.10
N LEU A 166 10.55 -0.86 4.59
CA LEU A 166 11.00 -2.12 3.98
C LEU A 166 9.94 -3.21 4.07
N PHE A 167 9.24 -3.31 5.20
CA PHE A 167 8.12 -4.24 5.36
C PHE A 167 7.02 -3.98 4.32
N GLU A 168 6.62 -2.72 4.15
CA GLU A 168 5.62 -2.32 3.15
C GLU A 168 6.10 -2.59 1.72
N ALA A 169 7.37 -2.30 1.42
CA ALA A 169 7.95 -2.59 0.11
C ALA A 169 7.93 -4.10 -0.21
N LEU A 170 8.24 -4.96 0.77
CA LEU A 170 8.17 -6.40 0.61
C LEU A 170 6.73 -6.87 0.43
N PHE A 171 5.77 -6.29 1.15
CA PHE A 171 4.35 -6.58 1.00
C PHE A 171 3.86 -6.27 -0.42
N ILE A 172 4.21 -5.11 -0.97
CA ILE A 172 3.90 -4.74 -2.36
C ILE A 172 4.58 -5.70 -3.35
N LEU A 173 5.84 -6.05 -3.12
CA LEU A 173 6.60 -6.95 -3.98
C LEU A 173 5.93 -8.33 -4.09
N THR A 174 5.39 -8.86 -2.98
CA THR A 174 4.67 -10.14 -3.01
C THR A 174 3.39 -10.08 -3.84
N ALA A 175 2.67 -8.95 -3.81
CA ALA A 175 1.50 -8.72 -4.65
C ALA A 175 1.86 -8.66 -6.14
N VAL A 176 2.97 -8.01 -6.50
CA VAL A 176 3.48 -7.96 -7.88
C VAL A 176 3.89 -9.37 -8.36
N ASP A 177 4.56 -10.16 -7.52
CA ASP A 177 4.93 -11.54 -7.85
C ASP A 177 3.69 -12.40 -8.10
N ALA A 178 2.71 -12.36 -7.21
CA ALA A 178 1.46 -13.11 -7.35
C ALA A 178 0.67 -12.69 -8.61
N GLY A 179 0.59 -11.38 -8.88
CA GLY A 179 -0.05 -10.83 -10.08
C GLY A 179 0.64 -11.26 -11.37
N THR A 180 1.95 -11.23 -11.40
CA THR A 180 2.74 -11.66 -12.56
C THR A 180 2.54 -13.15 -12.82
N ARG A 181 2.47 -13.99 -11.78
CA ARG A 181 2.16 -15.43 -11.94
C ARG A 181 0.75 -15.66 -12.46
N ALA A 182 -0.24 -14.98 -11.91
CA ALA A 182 -1.62 -15.08 -12.39
C ALA A 182 -1.71 -14.67 -13.87
N CYS A 183 -1.09 -13.55 -14.24
CA CYS A 183 -1.03 -13.08 -15.63
C CYS A 183 -0.33 -14.10 -16.56
N ARG A 184 0.78 -14.67 -16.11
CA ARG A 184 1.49 -15.74 -16.86
C ARG A 184 0.57 -16.93 -17.15
N PHE A 185 -0.18 -17.42 -16.16
CA PHE A 185 -1.12 -18.52 -16.38
C PHE A 185 -2.25 -18.13 -17.34
N MET A 186 -2.78 -16.91 -17.22
CA MET A 186 -3.78 -16.41 -18.16
C MET A 186 -3.25 -16.31 -19.59
N VAL A 187 -2.02 -15.85 -19.78
CA VAL A 187 -1.35 -15.81 -21.09
C VAL A 187 -1.18 -17.23 -21.66
N GLN A 188 -0.71 -18.18 -20.85
CA GLN A 188 -0.57 -19.58 -21.27
C GLN A 188 -1.91 -20.22 -21.65
N ASP A 189 -2.95 -20.01 -20.86
CA ASP A 189 -4.28 -20.54 -21.13
C ASP A 189 -4.89 -19.91 -22.40
N THR A 190 -4.69 -18.61 -22.61
CA THR A 190 -5.16 -17.89 -23.80
C THR A 190 -4.46 -18.37 -25.06
N ILE A 191 -3.12 -18.45 -25.03
CA ILE A 191 -2.36 -18.97 -26.18
C ILE A 191 -2.70 -20.47 -26.39
N GLY A 192 -2.95 -21.21 -25.33
CA GLY A 192 -3.33 -22.61 -25.36
C GLY A 192 -4.67 -22.90 -26.05
N ILE A 193 -5.52 -21.90 -26.27
CA ILE A 193 -6.73 -22.01 -27.10
C ILE A 193 -6.35 -22.28 -28.56
N VAL A 194 -5.29 -21.59 -29.05
CA VAL A 194 -4.82 -21.69 -30.44
C VAL A 194 -3.74 -22.76 -30.57
N VAL A 195 -2.85 -22.87 -29.58
CA VAL A 195 -1.73 -23.82 -29.56
C VAL A 195 -1.85 -24.71 -28.32
N PRO A 196 -2.56 -25.84 -28.37
CA PRO A 196 -2.84 -26.71 -27.23
C PRO A 196 -1.61 -27.15 -26.45
N SER A 197 -0.45 -27.29 -27.11
CA SER A 197 0.81 -27.68 -26.47
C SER A 197 1.37 -26.68 -25.45
N VAL A 198 0.89 -25.44 -25.46
CA VAL A 198 1.28 -24.38 -24.51
C VAL A 198 0.48 -24.47 -23.22
N ARG A 199 -0.75 -24.96 -23.29
CA ARG A 199 -1.65 -25.06 -22.15
C ARG A 199 -1.12 -26.06 -21.13
N GLY A 200 -0.87 -25.56 -19.90
CA GLY A 200 -0.32 -26.42 -18.82
C GLY A 200 1.11 -26.90 -19.06
N SER A 201 1.81 -26.38 -20.06
CA SER A 201 3.19 -26.75 -20.36
C SER A 201 4.11 -26.40 -19.19
N THR A 202 4.97 -27.34 -18.80
CA THR A 202 6.06 -27.17 -17.82
C THR A 202 7.38 -26.77 -18.48
N ASN A 203 7.39 -26.54 -19.79
CA ASN A 203 8.58 -26.16 -20.53
C ASN A 203 9.07 -24.77 -20.11
N LEU A 204 10.35 -24.68 -19.72
CA LEU A 204 10.97 -23.44 -19.25
C LEU A 204 10.85 -22.30 -20.28
N GLY A 205 10.99 -22.59 -21.57
CA GLY A 205 10.87 -21.61 -22.64
C GLY A 205 9.46 -20.98 -22.73
N VAL A 206 8.43 -21.80 -22.57
CA VAL A 206 7.03 -21.35 -22.53
C VAL A 206 6.78 -20.47 -21.30
N HIS A 207 7.30 -20.89 -20.14
CA HIS A 207 7.19 -20.11 -18.91
C HIS A 207 7.88 -18.75 -19.02
N LEU A 208 9.10 -18.72 -19.56
CA LEU A 208 9.87 -17.48 -19.74
C LEU A 208 9.17 -16.54 -20.72
N LEU A 209 8.68 -17.04 -21.85
CA LEU A 209 7.97 -16.25 -22.84
C LEU A 209 6.67 -15.64 -22.26
N ALA A 210 5.86 -16.46 -21.59
CA ALA A 210 4.63 -15.99 -20.98
C ALA A 210 4.89 -14.98 -19.85
N THR A 211 5.96 -15.17 -19.08
CA THR A 211 6.37 -14.20 -18.05
C THR A 211 6.86 -12.90 -18.69
N LEU A 212 7.64 -12.98 -19.78
CA LEU A 212 8.10 -11.78 -20.51
C LEU A 212 6.92 -10.96 -21.02
N ILE A 213 5.90 -11.62 -21.60
CA ILE A 213 4.68 -10.97 -22.07
C ILE A 213 3.96 -10.28 -20.88
N ALA A 214 3.83 -10.97 -19.76
CA ALA A 214 3.19 -10.41 -18.56
C ALA A 214 3.95 -9.18 -18.05
N VAL A 215 5.28 -9.25 -17.95
CA VAL A 215 6.12 -8.14 -17.48
C VAL A 215 6.11 -6.97 -18.47
N ALA A 216 6.14 -7.26 -19.78
CA ALA A 216 6.04 -6.21 -20.80
C ALA A 216 4.68 -5.50 -20.77
N ALA A 217 3.59 -6.23 -20.49
CA ALA A 217 2.27 -5.63 -20.31
C ALA A 217 2.22 -4.69 -19.10
N TRP A 218 2.78 -5.09 -17.97
CA TRP A 218 2.92 -4.22 -16.79
C TRP A 218 3.77 -2.98 -17.09
N GLY A 219 4.94 -3.16 -17.73
CA GLY A 219 5.84 -2.07 -18.05
C GLY A 219 5.29 -1.08 -19.07
N PHE A 220 4.29 -1.47 -19.85
CA PHE A 220 3.61 -0.54 -20.77
C PHE A 220 2.68 0.43 -20.02
N PHE A 221 2.16 0.06 -18.85
CA PHE A 221 1.25 0.88 -18.04
C PHE A 221 1.95 1.70 -16.97
N VAL A 222 3.23 1.49 -16.74
CA VAL A 222 4.07 2.23 -15.79
C VAL A 222 4.90 3.28 -16.52
#